data_33766d8975dcaca904d76c3879b3a25e
#
_entry.id   33766d8975dcaca904d76c3879b3a25e
#
_cell.length_a   1.000
_cell.length_b   1.000
_cell.length_c   1.000
_cell.angle_alpha   90.00
_cell.angle_beta   90.00
_cell.angle_gamma   90.00
#
_symmetry.space_group_name_H-M   'P 1'
#
loop_
_entity.id
_entity.type
_entity.pdbx_description
1 polymer ?
#
loop_
_entity_poly.entity_id
_entity_poly.type
_entity_poly.pdbx_seq_one_letter_code
_entity_poly.pdbx_strand_id
1 'polypeptide(L)'
;MADVRVNRKFKDSLFRMIFSEKEALLELYNAINGSDHQNPEDLTITTIDDVLYLGMKNDVSFLIGKQMNLYEAQSSLNPNMPLRGLFYFSRLYQAYIKERQLDPYSQRLLPLPAPKFVVFYNGTKEQPDRVTLRLSDAFSPGAGVPCLECTATMLNINCGHNEELMKGCRKLYEYAYLVDRVRFCLNQGLRLEAAINQAVEDCIKNDILKGFLLKHREEVREMILSEYDQELHIRSEKEISFEEGQERGEERINSLYTQLAKAGRTEDMVRAATDPAYQKQLFQELGL
;
A
#
# COMPACT_ATOMS: atom_id res chain seq x y z
N MET A 1 7.57 23.10 21.43
CA MET A 1 7.12 22.02 20.52
C MET A 1 6.50 22.72 19.33
N ALA A 2 7.23 22.80 18.22
CA ALA A 2 6.75 23.41 16.98
C ALA A 2 5.90 22.38 16.25
N ASP A 3 4.64 22.71 16.06
CA ASP A 3 3.64 21.96 15.31
C ASP A 3 4.08 21.95 13.83
N VAL A 4 4.76 20.88 13.41
CA VAL A 4 5.11 20.67 12.01
C VAL A 4 3.80 20.36 11.30
N ARG A 5 3.13 21.39 10.80
CA ARG A 5 2.04 21.25 9.84
C ARG A 5 2.63 20.65 8.55
N VAL A 6 2.64 19.33 8.47
CA VAL A 6 2.87 18.61 7.22
C VAL A 6 1.92 19.17 6.18
N ASN A 7 2.48 19.80 5.17
CA ASN A 7 1.74 20.44 4.09
C ASN A 7 0.96 19.35 3.32
N ARG A 8 -0.34 19.23 3.57
CA ARG A 8 -1.23 18.17 3.05
C ARG A 8 -1.43 18.19 1.53
N LYS A 9 -0.79 19.10 0.82
CA LYS A 9 -0.91 19.24 -0.65
C LYS A 9 -0.03 18.27 -1.45
N PHE A 10 0.96 17.61 -0.86
CA PHE A 10 1.93 16.74 -1.54
C PHE A 10 1.64 15.23 -1.37
N LYS A 11 0.39 14.83 -1.26
CA LYS A 11 0.00 13.40 -1.14
C LYS A 11 -0.40 12.74 -2.45
N ASP A 12 -0.06 13.35 -3.57
CA ASP A 12 -0.30 12.69 -4.85
C ASP A 12 0.93 11.85 -5.18
N SER A 13 0.75 10.54 -5.29
CA SER A 13 1.83 9.64 -5.68
C SER A 13 2.21 9.88 -7.14
N LEU A 14 3.47 9.63 -7.48
CA LEU A 14 3.93 9.67 -8.87
C LEU A 14 3.10 8.76 -9.78
N PHE A 15 2.68 7.60 -9.26
CA PHE A 15 1.76 6.69 -9.94
C PHE A 15 0.44 7.38 -10.30
N ARG A 16 -0.19 8.06 -9.32
CA ARG A 16 -1.43 8.80 -9.55
C ARG A 16 -1.24 9.88 -10.61
N MET A 17 -0.15 10.62 -10.56
CA MET A 17 0.12 11.69 -11.52
C MET A 17 0.24 11.18 -12.95
N ILE A 18 0.94 10.05 -13.16
CA ILE A 18 1.07 9.42 -14.49
C ILE A 18 -0.27 8.86 -14.98
N PHE A 19 -0.99 8.13 -14.11
CA PHE A 19 -2.22 7.43 -14.49
C PHE A 19 -3.51 8.24 -14.25
N SER A 20 -3.41 9.53 -13.96
CA SER A 20 -4.54 10.46 -14.06
C SER A 20 -4.86 10.84 -15.51
N GLU A 21 -3.92 10.67 -16.45
CA GLU A 21 -4.14 10.84 -17.87
C GLU A 21 -4.92 9.63 -18.41
N LYS A 22 -6.07 9.89 -19.07
CA LYS A 22 -6.98 8.84 -19.55
C LYS A 22 -6.32 7.88 -20.54
N GLU A 23 -5.44 8.37 -21.39
CA GLU A 23 -4.69 7.57 -22.36
C GLU A 23 -3.78 6.55 -21.67
N ALA A 24 -3.00 7.00 -20.68
CA ALA A 24 -2.13 6.14 -19.89
C ALA A 24 -2.92 5.12 -19.07
N LEU A 25 -4.05 5.56 -18.51
CA LEU A 25 -4.94 4.70 -17.72
C LEU A 25 -5.62 3.64 -18.59
N LEU A 26 -6.01 3.97 -19.82
CA LEU A 26 -6.60 3.04 -20.77
C LEU A 26 -5.59 2.00 -21.24
N GLU A 27 -4.35 2.41 -21.54
CA GLU A 27 -3.25 1.49 -21.86
C GLU A 27 -3.03 0.49 -20.72
N LEU A 28 -2.99 0.97 -19.46
CA LEU A 28 -2.84 0.13 -18.28
C LEU A 28 -4.02 -0.84 -18.11
N TYR A 29 -5.25 -0.34 -18.29
CA TYR A 29 -6.45 -1.17 -18.22
C TYR A 29 -6.43 -2.28 -19.27
N ASN A 30 -6.10 -1.96 -20.52
CA ASN A 30 -6.00 -2.92 -21.62
C ASN A 30 -4.95 -4.00 -21.34
N ALA A 31 -3.76 -3.60 -20.86
CA ALA A 31 -2.68 -4.53 -20.53
C ALA A 31 -3.05 -5.51 -19.41
N ILE A 32 -3.78 -5.05 -18.39
CA ILE A 32 -4.22 -5.90 -17.26
C ILE A 32 -5.33 -6.88 -17.68
N ASN A 33 -6.22 -6.44 -18.58
CA ASN A 33 -7.43 -7.19 -18.92
C ASN A 33 -7.31 -7.99 -20.23
N GLY A 34 -6.23 -7.80 -20.99
CA GLY A 34 -6.11 -8.35 -22.34
C GLY A 34 -7.18 -7.79 -23.28
N SER A 35 -7.60 -6.55 -23.08
CA SER A 35 -8.60 -5.84 -23.87
C SER A 35 -7.95 -4.84 -24.82
N ASP A 36 -8.72 -4.31 -25.77
CA ASP A 36 -8.25 -3.38 -26.80
C ASP A 36 -9.24 -2.21 -26.96
N HIS A 37 -9.52 -1.50 -25.87
CA HIS A 37 -10.30 -0.28 -25.90
C HIS A 37 -9.47 0.84 -26.53
N GLN A 38 -10.05 1.57 -27.50
CA GLN A 38 -9.35 2.61 -28.26
C GLN A 38 -9.70 4.02 -27.83
N ASN A 39 -10.86 4.21 -27.20
CA ASN A 39 -11.35 5.54 -26.85
C ASN A 39 -11.14 5.84 -25.36
N PRO A 40 -10.22 6.77 -24.98
CA PRO A 40 -9.99 7.16 -23.60
C PRO A 40 -11.24 7.78 -22.92
N GLU A 41 -12.18 8.32 -23.71
CA GLU A 41 -13.42 8.92 -23.17
C GLU A 41 -14.40 7.86 -22.65
N ASP A 42 -14.19 6.58 -22.92
CA ASP A 42 -14.95 5.49 -22.30
C ASP A 42 -14.62 5.33 -20.79
N LEU A 43 -13.52 5.96 -20.33
CA LEU A 43 -13.15 6.03 -18.94
C LEU A 43 -13.85 7.19 -18.22
N THR A 44 -14.50 6.87 -17.11
CA THR A 44 -14.99 7.88 -16.16
C THR A 44 -14.16 7.78 -14.87
N ILE A 45 -13.32 8.78 -14.63
CA ILE A 45 -12.48 8.83 -13.42
C ILE A 45 -13.39 9.13 -12.22
N THR A 46 -13.27 8.30 -11.18
CA THR A 46 -14.07 8.36 -9.95
C THR A 46 -13.19 8.48 -8.70
N THR A 47 -11.92 8.88 -8.88
CA THR A 47 -10.95 8.97 -7.77
C THR A 47 -11.46 9.84 -6.63
N ILE A 48 -11.34 9.35 -5.40
CA ILE A 48 -11.82 10.02 -4.20
C ILE A 48 -10.69 10.85 -3.61
N ASP A 49 -10.83 12.18 -3.63
CA ASP A 49 -9.80 13.12 -3.17
C ASP A 49 -9.79 13.32 -1.65
N ASP A 50 -10.91 13.08 -0.97
CA ASP A 50 -11.02 13.30 0.47
C ASP A 50 -11.91 12.27 1.16
N VAL A 51 -11.32 11.59 2.15
CA VAL A 51 -12.02 10.66 3.01
C VAL A 51 -12.00 11.23 4.42
N LEU A 52 -13.12 11.84 4.85
CA LEU A 52 -13.31 12.47 6.16
C LEU A 52 -13.00 11.55 7.35
N TYR A 53 -12.89 10.25 7.15
CA TYR A 53 -12.59 9.27 8.19
C TYR A 53 -11.32 8.50 7.83
N LEU A 54 -10.26 8.62 8.61
CA LEU A 54 -8.96 7.97 8.50
C LEU A 54 -7.95 8.57 7.48
N GLY A 55 -8.25 9.66 6.75
CA GLY A 55 -7.29 10.26 5.80
C GLY A 55 -6.86 9.32 4.67
N MET A 56 -7.66 8.30 4.35
CA MET A 56 -7.37 7.35 3.27
C MET A 56 -7.76 7.95 1.93
N LYS A 57 -6.78 8.09 1.04
CA LYS A 57 -6.98 8.40 -0.38
C LYS A 57 -6.68 7.14 -1.18
N ASN A 58 -7.41 6.92 -2.27
CA ASN A 58 -7.01 5.93 -3.26
C ASN A 58 -6.20 6.60 -4.37
N ASP A 59 -5.29 5.86 -5.00
CA ASP A 59 -4.47 6.42 -6.07
C ASP A 59 -5.32 6.73 -7.31
N VAL A 60 -5.92 5.71 -7.91
CA VAL A 60 -6.76 5.89 -9.10
C VAL A 60 -7.98 4.98 -9.02
N SER A 61 -9.18 5.53 -9.24
CA SER A 61 -10.38 4.74 -9.48
C SER A 61 -11.17 5.26 -10.67
N PHE A 62 -11.80 4.36 -11.40
CA PHE A 62 -12.52 4.70 -12.63
C PHE A 62 -13.55 3.65 -13.01
N LEU A 63 -14.51 4.07 -13.79
CA LEU A 63 -15.50 3.21 -14.45
C LEU A 63 -15.12 3.04 -15.91
N ILE A 64 -15.22 1.81 -16.41
CA ILE A 64 -15.20 1.51 -17.83
C ILE A 64 -16.20 0.38 -18.12
N GLY A 65 -17.13 0.62 -19.03
CA GLY A 65 -18.22 -0.31 -19.32
C GLY A 65 -19.02 -0.65 -18.05
N LYS A 66 -18.97 -1.92 -17.64
CA LYS A 66 -19.66 -2.44 -16.45
C LYS A 66 -18.70 -2.77 -15.29
N GLN A 67 -17.51 -2.20 -15.30
CA GLN A 67 -16.51 -2.43 -14.25
C GLN A 67 -16.19 -1.15 -13.49
N MET A 68 -16.03 -1.29 -12.17
CA MET A 68 -15.51 -0.26 -11.27
C MET A 68 -14.11 -0.69 -10.84
N ASN A 69 -13.10 0.01 -11.32
CA ASN A 69 -11.71 -0.35 -11.10
C ASN A 69 -11.10 0.53 -10.02
N LEU A 70 -10.30 -0.09 -9.15
CA LEU A 70 -9.51 0.54 -8.11
C LEU A 70 -8.06 0.09 -8.29
N TYR A 71 -7.16 1.03 -8.52
CA TYR A 71 -5.73 0.81 -8.72
C TYR A 71 -4.94 1.56 -7.66
N GLU A 72 -4.01 0.86 -7.00
CA GLU A 72 -3.14 1.41 -5.97
C GLU A 72 -1.69 0.98 -6.19
N ALA A 73 -0.73 1.88 -6.03
CA ALA A 73 0.69 1.58 -6.01
C ALA A 73 1.19 1.47 -4.57
N GLN A 74 2.06 0.49 -4.30
CA GLN A 74 2.61 0.29 -2.96
C GLN A 74 4.07 -0.13 -2.98
N SER A 75 4.91 0.57 -2.21
CA SER A 75 6.31 0.22 -1.96
C SER A 75 6.49 -0.78 -0.80
N SER A 76 5.46 -1.02 0.01
CA SER A 76 5.47 -1.97 1.10
C SER A 76 4.35 -3.00 0.99
N LEU A 77 4.64 -4.26 1.32
CA LEU A 77 3.61 -5.29 1.39
C LEU A 77 2.63 -4.99 2.52
N ASN A 78 1.36 -4.78 2.17
CA ASN A 78 0.28 -4.58 3.14
C ASN A 78 -0.80 -5.65 2.96
N PRO A 79 -0.90 -6.63 3.90
CA PRO A 79 -1.91 -7.68 3.81
C PRO A 79 -3.35 -7.17 4.01
N ASN A 80 -3.53 -5.97 4.55
CA ASN A 80 -4.84 -5.36 4.80
C ASN A 80 -5.41 -4.61 3.59
N MET A 81 -4.83 -4.77 2.39
CA MET A 81 -5.37 -4.15 1.18
C MET A 81 -6.83 -4.53 0.90
N PRO A 82 -7.28 -5.78 1.08
CA PRO A 82 -8.69 -6.12 0.90
C PRO A 82 -9.64 -5.34 1.84
N LEU A 83 -9.23 -5.10 3.08
CA LEU A 83 -10.01 -4.28 4.03
C LEU A 83 -10.08 -2.81 3.56
N ARG A 84 -8.96 -2.25 3.10
CA ARG A 84 -8.95 -0.91 2.51
C ARG A 84 -9.83 -0.84 1.27
N GLY A 85 -9.76 -1.85 0.40
CA GLY A 85 -10.61 -1.99 -0.78
C GLY A 85 -12.09 -1.98 -0.47
N LEU A 86 -12.52 -2.69 0.58
CA LEU A 86 -13.89 -2.67 1.06
C LEU A 86 -14.36 -1.23 1.40
N PHE A 87 -13.53 -0.47 2.11
CA PHE A 87 -13.87 0.92 2.46
C PHE A 87 -13.93 1.83 1.22
N TYR A 88 -13.01 1.67 0.28
CA TYR A 88 -13.03 2.43 -0.98
C TYR A 88 -14.25 2.09 -1.82
N PHE A 89 -14.54 0.81 -2.05
CA PHE A 89 -15.70 0.40 -2.84
C PHE A 89 -17.02 0.81 -2.20
N SER A 90 -17.13 0.76 -0.87
CA SER A 90 -18.33 1.27 -0.18
C SER A 90 -18.61 2.73 -0.58
N ARG A 91 -17.60 3.57 -0.63
CA ARG A 91 -17.74 4.99 -1.01
C ARG A 91 -17.96 5.19 -2.49
N LEU A 92 -17.23 4.46 -3.34
CA LEU A 92 -17.41 4.51 -4.78
C LEU A 92 -18.85 4.11 -5.17
N TYR A 93 -19.40 3.09 -4.53
CA TYR A 93 -20.80 2.71 -4.76
C TYR A 93 -21.78 3.74 -4.21
N GLN A 94 -21.53 4.34 -3.04
CA GLN A 94 -22.37 5.42 -2.53
C GLN A 94 -22.40 6.62 -3.50
N ALA A 95 -21.24 7.01 -4.03
CA ALA A 95 -21.13 8.08 -5.02
C ALA A 95 -21.88 7.71 -6.32
N TYR A 96 -21.64 6.49 -6.82
CA TYR A 96 -22.30 5.96 -8.02
C TYR A 96 -23.84 5.96 -7.92
N ILE A 97 -24.37 5.48 -6.78
CA ILE A 97 -25.81 5.42 -6.49
C ILE A 97 -26.39 6.83 -6.44
N LYS A 98 -25.70 7.76 -5.74
CA LYS A 98 -26.12 9.15 -5.62
C LYS A 98 -26.13 9.89 -6.96
N GLU A 99 -25.06 9.78 -7.73
CA GLU A 99 -24.93 10.44 -9.04
C GLU A 99 -26.00 9.99 -10.03
N ARG A 100 -26.33 8.69 -10.02
CA ARG A 100 -27.33 8.08 -10.90
C ARG A 100 -28.75 8.10 -10.33
N GLN A 101 -28.94 8.72 -9.15
CA GLN A 101 -30.23 8.81 -8.47
C GLN A 101 -30.91 7.43 -8.27
N LEU A 102 -30.11 6.39 -8.00
CA LEU A 102 -30.60 5.06 -7.75
C LEU A 102 -31.12 4.95 -6.31
N ASP A 103 -32.23 4.22 -6.13
CA ASP A 103 -32.82 4.00 -4.81
C ASP A 103 -32.47 2.60 -4.28
N PRO A 104 -31.56 2.48 -3.28
CA PRO A 104 -31.17 1.19 -2.71
C PRO A 104 -32.30 0.50 -1.92
N TYR A 105 -33.38 1.21 -1.60
CA TYR A 105 -34.57 0.67 -0.94
C TYR A 105 -35.64 0.20 -1.94
N SER A 106 -35.38 0.38 -3.23
CA SER A 106 -36.27 -0.09 -4.28
C SER A 106 -36.43 -1.61 -4.25
N GLN A 107 -37.60 -2.12 -4.61
CA GLN A 107 -37.86 -3.55 -4.79
C GLN A 107 -37.18 -4.14 -6.05
N ARG A 108 -36.56 -3.30 -6.89
CA ARG A 108 -35.83 -3.73 -8.08
C ARG A 108 -34.34 -3.89 -7.77
N LEU A 109 -33.74 -4.97 -8.27
CA LEU A 109 -32.29 -5.14 -8.20
C LEU A 109 -31.58 -4.00 -8.97
N LEU A 110 -30.65 -3.32 -8.29
CA LEU A 110 -29.89 -2.26 -8.90
C LEU A 110 -28.72 -2.84 -9.73
N PRO A 111 -28.54 -2.40 -11.00
CA PRO A 111 -27.38 -2.79 -11.79
C PRO A 111 -26.15 -2.00 -11.31
N LEU A 112 -25.26 -2.68 -10.58
CA LEU A 112 -24.01 -2.10 -10.12
C LEU A 112 -22.83 -2.56 -11.00
N PRO A 113 -21.82 -1.73 -11.23
CA PRO A 113 -20.61 -2.15 -11.92
C PRO A 113 -19.82 -3.14 -11.06
N ALA A 114 -19.24 -4.16 -11.69
CA ALA A 114 -18.45 -5.17 -10.99
C ALA A 114 -17.13 -4.55 -10.46
N PRO A 115 -16.78 -4.74 -9.18
CA PRO A 115 -15.56 -4.17 -8.61
C PRO A 115 -14.32 -4.97 -9.02
N LYS A 116 -13.23 -4.28 -9.32
CA LYS A 116 -11.92 -4.87 -9.57
C LYS A 116 -10.84 -4.08 -8.84
N PHE A 117 -10.08 -4.76 -7.98
CA PHE A 117 -9.01 -4.15 -7.21
C PHE A 117 -7.65 -4.70 -7.61
N VAL A 118 -6.75 -3.82 -8.04
CA VAL A 118 -5.37 -4.16 -8.41
C VAL A 118 -4.41 -3.31 -7.60
N VAL A 119 -3.40 -3.96 -7.03
CA VAL A 119 -2.32 -3.34 -6.26
C VAL A 119 -1.02 -3.56 -7.02
N PHE A 120 -0.33 -2.50 -7.39
CA PHE A 120 0.97 -2.53 -8.05
C PHE A 120 2.05 -2.45 -6.98
N TYR A 121 2.75 -3.54 -6.79
CA TYR A 121 3.82 -3.63 -5.81
C TYR A 121 5.18 -3.34 -6.45
N ASN A 122 5.85 -2.33 -5.96
CA ASN A 122 7.21 -1.97 -6.36
C ASN A 122 8.19 -1.91 -5.17
N GLY A 123 7.90 -2.63 -4.08
CA GLY A 123 8.74 -2.64 -2.88
C GLY A 123 10.04 -3.43 -3.03
N THR A 124 10.88 -3.37 -2.00
CA THR A 124 12.20 -4.03 -1.98
C THR A 124 12.18 -5.47 -1.49
N LYS A 125 11.09 -5.91 -0.82
CA LYS A 125 10.94 -7.31 -0.43
C LYS A 125 10.58 -8.15 -1.63
N GLU A 126 11.25 -9.27 -1.81
CA GLU A 126 10.94 -10.21 -2.88
C GLU A 126 9.48 -10.69 -2.78
N GLN A 127 8.77 -10.64 -3.89
CA GLN A 127 7.37 -11.06 -4.00
C GLN A 127 7.18 -11.77 -5.33
N PRO A 128 6.28 -12.78 -5.41
CA PRO A 128 5.94 -13.40 -6.69
C PRO A 128 5.25 -12.39 -7.62
N ASP A 129 5.19 -12.72 -8.90
CA ASP A 129 4.59 -11.87 -9.94
C ASP A 129 3.16 -11.47 -9.62
N ARG A 130 2.39 -12.41 -9.07
CA ARG A 130 0.97 -12.20 -8.74
C ARG A 130 0.62 -12.86 -7.42
N VAL A 131 -0.10 -12.12 -6.57
CA VAL A 131 -0.68 -12.62 -5.31
C VAL A 131 -2.14 -12.18 -5.22
N THR A 132 -3.02 -13.07 -4.79
CA THR A 132 -4.39 -12.71 -4.42
C THR A 132 -4.47 -12.54 -2.91
N LEU A 133 -4.75 -11.32 -2.49
CA LEU A 133 -5.01 -10.98 -1.09
C LEU A 133 -6.51 -11.10 -0.82
N ARG A 134 -6.90 -11.66 0.32
CA ARG A 134 -8.30 -11.94 0.68
C ARG A 134 -8.66 -11.30 2.01
N LEU A 135 -9.83 -10.72 2.11
CA LEU A 135 -10.34 -10.21 3.38
C LEU A 135 -10.58 -11.34 4.40
N SER A 136 -11.01 -12.50 3.90
CA SER A 136 -11.23 -13.68 4.74
C SER A 136 -10.00 -14.19 5.47
N ASP A 137 -8.78 -13.88 4.99
CA ASP A 137 -7.53 -14.23 5.68
C ASP A 137 -7.36 -13.49 7.04
N ALA A 138 -8.11 -12.40 7.23
CA ALA A 138 -8.10 -11.63 8.48
C ALA A 138 -9.17 -12.08 9.49
N PHE A 139 -10.07 -13.00 9.12
CA PHE A 139 -11.14 -13.44 10.02
C PHE A 139 -10.65 -14.48 11.03
N SER A 140 -11.20 -14.43 12.24
CA SER A 140 -10.84 -15.37 13.30
C SER A 140 -11.18 -16.80 12.89
N PRO A 141 -10.27 -17.77 13.09
CA PRO A 141 -10.54 -19.18 12.81
C PRO A 141 -11.80 -19.68 13.54
N GLY A 142 -12.61 -20.48 12.88
CA GLY A 142 -13.82 -21.09 13.48
C GLY A 142 -15.07 -20.20 13.50
N ALA A 143 -15.02 -19.00 12.92
CA ALA A 143 -16.17 -18.08 12.86
C ALA A 143 -17.26 -18.49 11.84
N GLY A 144 -17.11 -19.63 11.17
CA GLY A 144 -18.04 -20.11 10.13
C GLY A 144 -17.71 -19.53 8.75
N VAL A 145 -18.67 -19.66 7.82
CA VAL A 145 -18.50 -19.12 6.45
C VAL A 145 -18.85 -17.63 6.45
N PRO A 146 -17.92 -16.73 6.09
CA PRO A 146 -18.21 -15.31 6.06
C PRO A 146 -19.16 -14.96 4.91
N CYS A 147 -20.09 -14.05 5.16
CA CYS A 147 -20.98 -13.51 4.13
C CYS A 147 -20.35 -12.38 3.31
N LEU A 148 -19.15 -11.93 3.69
CA LEU A 148 -18.44 -10.83 3.06
C LEU A 148 -17.05 -11.27 2.63
N GLU A 149 -16.70 -11.02 1.38
CA GLU A 149 -15.36 -11.19 0.84
C GLU A 149 -14.99 -9.96 0.00
N CYS A 150 -13.75 -9.54 0.14
CA CYS A 150 -13.11 -8.56 -0.74
C CYS A 150 -11.73 -9.09 -1.13
N THR A 151 -11.42 -9.07 -2.41
CA THR A 151 -10.14 -9.55 -2.91
C THR A 151 -9.38 -8.43 -3.61
N ALA A 152 -8.05 -8.42 -3.44
CA ALA A 152 -7.15 -7.57 -4.20
C ALA A 152 -6.14 -8.43 -4.96
N THR A 153 -5.90 -8.13 -6.23
CA THR A 153 -4.82 -8.75 -7.00
C THR A 153 -3.59 -7.87 -6.89
N MET A 154 -2.56 -8.35 -6.21
CA MET A 154 -1.26 -7.69 -6.19
C MET A 154 -0.42 -8.17 -7.37
N LEU A 155 0.16 -7.23 -8.11
CA LEU A 155 1.06 -7.46 -9.25
C LEU A 155 2.42 -6.86 -8.90
N ASN A 156 3.46 -7.67 -8.94
CA ASN A 156 4.83 -7.20 -8.74
C ASN A 156 5.31 -6.50 -10.03
N ILE A 157 5.58 -5.20 -9.93
CA ILE A 157 6.01 -4.38 -11.06
C ILE A 157 7.49 -3.99 -11.00
N ASN A 158 8.28 -4.65 -10.14
CA ASN A 158 9.73 -4.48 -10.17
C ASN A 158 10.33 -5.01 -11.50
N CYS A 159 11.50 -4.52 -11.86
CA CYS A 159 12.20 -4.96 -13.06
C CYS A 159 12.40 -6.49 -13.05
N GLY A 160 12.10 -7.15 -14.17
CA GLY A 160 12.15 -8.62 -14.29
C GLY A 160 10.88 -9.36 -13.91
N HIS A 161 9.84 -8.66 -13.46
CA HIS A 161 8.54 -9.23 -13.11
C HIS A 161 7.45 -8.82 -14.10
N ASN A 162 6.42 -9.66 -14.26
CA ASN A 162 5.24 -9.41 -15.11
C ASN A 162 5.59 -8.80 -16.48
N GLU A 163 6.57 -9.39 -17.18
CA GLU A 163 7.10 -8.85 -18.43
C GLU A 163 6.04 -8.58 -19.50
N GLU A 164 5.02 -9.43 -19.62
CA GLU A 164 3.95 -9.24 -20.61
C GLU A 164 3.11 -7.98 -20.27
N LEU A 165 2.80 -7.76 -18.99
CA LEU A 165 2.14 -6.55 -18.53
C LEU A 165 3.00 -5.31 -18.81
N MET A 166 4.30 -5.40 -18.56
CA MET A 166 5.25 -4.32 -18.80
C MET A 166 5.40 -3.99 -20.29
N LYS A 167 5.35 -5.01 -21.17
CA LYS A 167 5.33 -4.81 -22.62
C LYS A 167 4.00 -4.23 -23.12
N GLY A 168 2.90 -4.60 -22.46
CA GLY A 168 1.56 -4.14 -22.80
C GLY A 168 1.22 -2.72 -22.30
N CYS A 169 1.98 -2.20 -21.32
CA CYS A 169 1.82 -0.83 -20.81
C CYS A 169 3.18 -0.15 -20.64
N ARG A 170 3.57 0.64 -21.65
CA ARG A 170 4.85 1.35 -21.65
C ARG A 170 4.99 2.30 -20.46
N LYS A 171 3.93 3.00 -20.09
CA LYS A 171 3.93 3.94 -18.95
C LYS A 171 4.18 3.25 -17.61
N LEU A 172 3.66 2.03 -17.42
CA LEU A 172 3.91 1.24 -16.22
C LEU A 172 5.37 0.80 -16.14
N TYR A 173 5.93 0.33 -17.26
CA TYR A 173 7.36 0.01 -17.36
C TYR A 173 8.22 1.23 -17.05
N GLU A 174 7.94 2.37 -17.65
CA GLU A 174 8.69 3.61 -17.47
C GLU A 174 8.64 4.10 -16.00
N TYR A 175 7.47 3.98 -15.36
CA TYR A 175 7.31 4.27 -13.93
C TYR A 175 8.17 3.32 -13.07
N ALA A 176 8.08 2.01 -13.30
CA ALA A 176 8.86 1.02 -12.57
C ALA A 176 10.37 1.24 -12.76
N TYR A 177 10.81 1.57 -13.97
CA TYR A 177 12.20 1.89 -14.29
C TYR A 177 12.70 3.13 -13.52
N LEU A 178 11.92 4.20 -13.45
CA LEU A 178 12.31 5.39 -12.69
C LEU A 178 12.49 5.08 -11.20
N VAL A 179 11.56 4.32 -10.60
CA VAL A 179 11.67 3.91 -9.19
C VAL A 179 12.91 3.05 -8.96
N ASP A 180 13.16 2.07 -9.85
CA ASP A 180 14.35 1.21 -9.78
C ASP A 180 15.64 2.05 -9.93
N ARG A 181 15.66 3.02 -10.84
CA ARG A 181 16.82 3.88 -11.06
C ARG A 181 17.15 4.74 -9.85
N VAL A 182 16.15 5.29 -9.15
CA VAL A 182 16.36 6.01 -7.89
C VAL A 182 17.01 5.10 -6.85
N ARG A 183 16.48 3.87 -6.69
CA ARG A 183 17.04 2.88 -5.76
C ARG A 183 18.47 2.49 -6.13
N PHE A 184 18.75 2.28 -7.40
CA PHE A 184 20.11 2.01 -7.88
C PHE A 184 21.07 3.12 -7.46
N CYS A 185 20.73 4.39 -7.69
CA CYS A 185 21.55 5.52 -7.32
C CYS A 185 21.77 5.62 -5.79
N LEU A 186 20.75 5.34 -4.99
CA LEU A 186 20.87 5.28 -3.53
C LEU A 186 21.83 4.16 -3.08
N ASN A 187 21.75 2.99 -3.70
CA ASN A 187 22.64 1.87 -3.42
C ASN A 187 24.10 2.13 -3.81
N GLN A 188 24.34 3.09 -4.72
CA GLN A 188 25.68 3.59 -5.03
C GLN A 188 26.21 4.62 -3.99
N GLY A 189 25.44 4.88 -2.92
CA GLY A 189 25.84 5.80 -1.84
C GLY A 189 25.53 7.27 -2.12
N LEU A 190 24.74 7.59 -3.14
CA LEU A 190 24.32 8.97 -3.37
C LEU A 190 23.32 9.41 -2.30
N ARG A 191 23.39 10.69 -1.91
CA ARG A 191 22.34 11.29 -1.08
C ARG A 191 21.01 11.31 -1.84
N LEU A 192 19.89 11.25 -1.13
CA LEU A 192 18.55 11.13 -1.70
C LEU A 192 18.27 12.15 -2.83
N GLU A 193 18.50 13.43 -2.59
CA GLU A 193 18.29 14.45 -3.62
C GLU A 193 19.18 14.25 -4.86
N ALA A 194 20.45 13.88 -4.67
CA ALA A 194 21.37 13.61 -5.76
C ALA A 194 20.97 12.35 -6.54
N ALA A 195 20.49 11.30 -5.83
CA ALA A 195 20.00 10.07 -6.41
C ALA A 195 18.76 10.32 -7.29
N ILE A 196 17.81 11.12 -6.81
CA ILE A 196 16.60 11.49 -7.57
C ILE A 196 16.98 12.30 -8.81
N ASN A 197 17.85 13.31 -8.67
CA ASN A 197 18.29 14.13 -9.79
C ASN A 197 18.97 13.28 -10.87
N GLN A 198 19.89 12.40 -10.46
CA GLN A 198 20.58 11.50 -11.38
C GLN A 198 19.62 10.55 -12.08
N ALA A 199 18.68 9.96 -11.34
CA ALA A 199 17.68 9.05 -11.90
C ALA A 199 16.78 9.75 -12.92
N VAL A 200 16.30 10.96 -12.62
CA VAL A 200 15.48 11.76 -13.55
C VAL A 200 16.26 12.12 -14.81
N GLU A 201 17.54 12.54 -14.68
CA GLU A 201 18.37 12.84 -15.84
C GLU A 201 18.65 11.60 -16.70
N ASP A 202 18.91 10.46 -16.08
CA ASP A 202 19.13 9.20 -16.78
C ASP A 202 17.86 8.75 -17.51
N CYS A 203 16.70 8.90 -16.90
CA CYS A 203 15.42 8.60 -17.55
C CYS A 203 15.19 9.51 -18.76
N ILE A 204 15.42 10.82 -18.65
CA ILE A 204 15.28 11.76 -19.78
C ILE A 204 16.24 11.40 -20.92
N LYS A 205 17.49 11.04 -20.62
CA LYS A 205 18.49 10.64 -21.62
C LYS A 205 18.08 9.35 -22.38
N ASN A 206 17.44 8.42 -21.67
CA ASN A 206 17.03 7.13 -22.20
C ASN A 206 15.60 7.13 -22.78
N ASP A 207 14.98 8.30 -22.93
CA ASP A 207 13.60 8.46 -23.44
C ASP A 207 12.53 7.78 -22.58
N ILE A 208 12.80 7.62 -21.27
CA ILE A 208 11.90 7.07 -20.25
C ILE A 208 11.12 8.22 -19.60
N LEU A 209 9.80 8.22 -19.68
CA LEU A 209 8.92 9.31 -19.21
C LEU A 209 9.37 10.70 -19.64
N LYS A 210 10.15 10.83 -20.72
CA LYS A 210 10.85 12.06 -21.07
C LYS A 210 9.96 13.28 -21.17
N GLY A 211 8.88 13.22 -21.94
CA GLY A 211 7.94 14.34 -22.08
C GLY A 211 7.30 14.73 -20.76
N PHE A 212 6.94 13.74 -19.95
CA PHE A 212 6.37 13.93 -18.62
C PHE A 212 7.38 14.56 -17.65
N LEU A 213 8.58 14.02 -17.57
CA LEU A 213 9.65 14.51 -16.69
C LEU A 213 10.14 15.90 -17.06
N LEU A 214 10.18 16.26 -18.36
CA LEU A 214 10.52 17.61 -18.78
C LEU A 214 9.46 18.64 -18.37
N LYS A 215 8.19 18.25 -18.37
CA LYS A 215 7.05 19.12 -18.01
C LYS A 215 6.89 19.25 -16.49
N HIS A 216 7.13 18.18 -15.74
CA HIS A 216 6.81 18.07 -14.31
C HIS A 216 8.04 17.78 -13.42
N ARG A 217 9.23 18.21 -13.86
CA ARG A 217 10.50 17.82 -13.22
C ARG A 217 10.55 18.10 -11.71
N GLU A 218 10.20 19.33 -11.30
CA GLU A 218 10.27 19.73 -9.90
C GLU A 218 9.17 19.05 -9.06
N GLU A 219 7.96 18.91 -9.59
CA GLU A 219 6.85 18.21 -8.92
C GLU A 219 7.21 16.74 -8.66
N VAL A 220 7.78 16.05 -9.66
CA VAL A 220 8.23 14.65 -9.54
C VAL A 220 9.33 14.52 -8.50
N ARG A 221 10.30 15.44 -8.48
CA ARG A 221 11.38 15.45 -7.47
C ARG A 221 10.83 15.61 -6.06
N GLU A 222 9.94 16.56 -5.84
CA GLU A 222 9.31 16.81 -4.54
C GLU A 222 8.45 15.63 -4.09
N MET A 223 7.72 14.98 -5.01
CA MET A 223 6.94 13.77 -4.71
C MET A 223 7.83 12.63 -4.26
N ILE A 224 8.88 12.31 -5.02
CA ILE A 224 9.77 11.21 -4.68
C ILE A 224 10.48 11.50 -3.34
N LEU A 225 10.95 12.73 -3.12
CA LEU A 225 11.51 13.13 -1.82
C LEU A 225 10.53 12.89 -0.68
N SER A 226 9.29 13.32 -0.82
CA SER A 226 8.25 13.16 0.21
C SER A 226 7.91 11.69 0.47
N GLU A 227 7.86 10.84 -0.57
CA GLU A 227 7.61 9.40 -0.43
C GLU A 227 8.75 8.72 0.34
N TYR A 228 10.00 9.02 0.02
CA TYR A 228 11.18 8.46 0.71
C TYR A 228 11.31 8.97 2.15
N ASP A 229 11.07 10.24 2.42
CA ASP A 229 11.07 10.79 3.77
C ASP A 229 10.00 10.12 4.64
N GLN A 230 8.82 9.85 4.09
CA GLN A 230 7.75 9.13 4.79
C GLN A 230 8.15 7.67 5.05
N GLU A 231 8.77 6.98 4.11
CA GLU A 231 9.27 5.61 4.30
C GLU A 231 10.35 5.54 5.37
N LEU A 232 11.30 6.50 5.36
CA LEU A 232 12.34 6.61 6.38
C LEU A 232 11.75 6.88 7.77
N HIS A 233 10.78 7.78 7.87
CA HIS A 233 10.08 8.06 9.13
C HIS A 233 9.36 6.81 9.66
N ILE A 234 8.58 6.12 8.82
CA ILE A 234 7.89 4.88 9.20
C ILE A 234 8.89 3.79 9.64
N ARG A 235 10.03 3.71 8.96
CA ARG A 235 11.08 2.75 9.32
C ARG A 235 11.70 3.08 10.67
N SER A 236 12.05 4.34 10.90
CA SER A 236 12.59 4.83 12.18
C SER A 236 11.62 4.60 13.33
N GLU A 237 10.34 4.92 13.16
CA GLU A 237 9.29 4.65 14.17
C GLU A 237 9.16 3.16 14.49
N LYS A 238 9.29 2.28 13.49
CA LYS A 238 9.27 0.83 13.71
C LYS A 238 10.50 0.35 14.46
N GLU A 239 11.68 0.88 14.14
CA GLU A 239 12.93 0.55 14.84
C GLU A 239 12.85 1.00 16.30
N ILE A 240 12.43 2.23 16.57
CA ILE A 240 12.21 2.74 17.93
C ILE A 240 11.18 1.89 18.69
N SER A 241 10.04 1.58 18.08
CA SER A 241 9.01 0.75 18.71
C SER A 241 9.49 -0.68 19.00
N PHE A 242 10.36 -1.21 18.16
CA PHE A 242 10.97 -2.53 18.37
C PHE A 242 11.95 -2.50 19.55
N GLU A 243 12.83 -1.49 19.61
CA GLU A 243 13.78 -1.30 20.72
C GLU A 243 13.04 -1.10 22.05
N GLU A 244 12.03 -0.20 22.09
CA GLU A 244 11.19 -0.04 23.28
C GLU A 244 10.46 -1.32 23.69
N GLY A 245 10.02 -2.12 22.68
CA GLY A 245 9.38 -3.43 22.94
C GLY A 245 10.34 -4.44 23.55
N GLN A 246 11.60 -4.47 23.12
CA GLN A 246 12.66 -5.30 23.71
C GLN A 246 12.98 -4.88 25.14
N GLU A 247 13.20 -3.57 25.38
CA GLU A 247 13.49 -3.03 26.71
C GLU A 247 12.36 -3.36 27.70
N ARG A 248 11.10 -3.11 27.32
CA ARG A 248 9.94 -3.50 28.16
C ARG A 248 9.85 -5.00 28.41
N GLY A 249 10.20 -5.80 27.39
CA GLY A 249 10.25 -7.26 27.53
C GLY A 249 11.29 -7.71 28.54
N GLU A 250 12.49 -7.15 28.48
CA GLU A 250 13.59 -7.41 29.41
C GLU A 250 13.25 -6.94 30.84
N GLU A 251 12.67 -5.74 30.99
CA GLU A 251 12.22 -5.24 32.30
C GLU A 251 11.16 -6.14 32.93
N ARG A 252 10.19 -6.63 32.14
CA ARG A 252 9.17 -7.56 32.63
C ARG A 252 9.77 -8.88 33.07
N ILE A 253 10.70 -9.44 32.31
CA ILE A 253 11.40 -10.68 32.68
C ILE A 253 12.22 -10.47 33.96
N ASN A 254 12.97 -9.38 34.05
CA ASN A 254 13.75 -9.03 35.23
C ASN A 254 12.89 -8.84 36.48
N SER A 255 11.72 -8.19 36.30
CA SER A 255 10.73 -8.02 37.37
C SER A 255 10.16 -9.35 37.84
N LEU A 256 9.81 -10.24 36.91
CA LEU A 256 9.34 -11.59 37.22
C LEU A 256 10.39 -12.38 38.05
N TYR A 257 11.62 -12.44 37.58
CA TYR A 257 12.68 -13.18 38.29
C TYR A 257 12.99 -12.53 39.64
N THR A 258 12.95 -11.21 39.75
CA THR A 258 13.16 -10.52 41.02
C THR A 258 12.06 -10.85 42.04
N GLN A 259 10.80 -10.91 41.60
CA GLN A 259 9.69 -11.26 42.50
C GLN A 259 9.73 -12.72 42.91
N LEU A 260 10.01 -13.61 41.98
CA LEU A 260 10.17 -15.07 42.28
C LEU A 260 11.33 -15.30 43.23
N ALA A 261 12.47 -14.63 43.05
CA ALA A 261 13.63 -14.75 43.95
C ALA A 261 13.30 -14.26 45.36
N LYS A 262 12.60 -13.09 45.49
CA LYS A 262 12.16 -12.59 46.80
C LYS A 262 11.17 -13.51 47.49
N ALA A 263 10.35 -14.24 46.74
CA ALA A 263 9.40 -15.23 47.27
C ALA A 263 10.00 -16.60 47.51
N GLY A 264 11.31 -16.81 47.23
CA GLY A 264 11.99 -18.11 47.37
C GLY A 264 11.55 -19.18 46.35
N ARG A 265 10.88 -18.79 45.26
CA ARG A 265 10.30 -19.66 44.21
C ARG A 265 11.34 -20.02 43.14
N THR A 266 12.46 -20.64 43.55
CA THR A 266 13.58 -20.90 42.62
C THR A 266 13.23 -21.93 41.55
N GLU A 267 12.39 -22.93 41.87
CA GLU A 267 11.93 -23.92 40.90
C GLU A 267 11.09 -23.30 39.79
N ASP A 268 10.24 -22.31 40.14
CA ASP A 268 9.44 -21.57 39.20
C ASP A 268 10.29 -20.71 38.25
N MET A 269 11.40 -20.15 38.74
CA MET A 269 12.35 -19.42 37.91
C MET A 269 12.97 -20.31 36.84
N VAL A 270 13.41 -21.53 37.23
CA VAL A 270 14.01 -22.48 36.28
C VAL A 270 12.98 -22.95 35.26
N ARG A 271 11.77 -23.26 35.70
CA ARG A 271 10.70 -23.69 34.82
C ARG A 271 10.26 -22.57 33.88
N ALA A 272 10.10 -21.33 34.33
CA ALA A 272 9.74 -20.19 33.50
C ALA A 272 10.78 -19.91 32.42
N ALA A 273 12.05 -20.20 32.65
CA ALA A 273 13.12 -20.02 31.66
C ALA A 273 13.01 -20.99 30.46
N THR A 274 12.36 -22.15 30.65
CA THR A 274 12.26 -23.21 29.64
C THR A 274 10.85 -23.47 29.12
N ASP A 275 9.83 -22.98 29.82
CA ASP A 275 8.39 -23.13 29.48
C ASP A 275 7.71 -21.76 29.31
N PRO A 276 7.60 -21.28 28.07
CA PRO A 276 6.96 -19.97 27.78
C PRO A 276 5.48 -19.90 28.20
N ALA A 277 4.76 -21.03 28.18
CA ALA A 277 3.36 -21.06 28.61
C ALA A 277 3.24 -20.85 30.11
N TYR A 278 4.12 -21.51 30.89
CA TYR A 278 4.22 -21.33 32.32
C TYR A 278 4.69 -19.92 32.70
N GLN A 279 5.68 -19.40 31.99
CA GLN A 279 6.12 -18.01 32.19
C GLN A 279 4.95 -17.01 32.01
N LYS A 280 4.09 -17.21 30.99
CA LYS A 280 2.90 -16.37 30.76
C LYS A 280 1.90 -16.46 31.91
N GLN A 281 1.71 -17.65 32.49
CA GLN A 281 0.87 -17.82 33.67
C GLN A 281 1.40 -17.03 34.87
N LEU A 282 2.72 -17.09 35.11
CA LEU A 282 3.36 -16.37 36.21
C LEU A 282 3.25 -14.83 36.03
N PHE A 283 3.34 -14.30 34.81
CA PHE A 283 3.07 -12.89 34.54
C PHE A 283 1.65 -12.49 34.94
N GLN A 284 0.67 -13.34 34.65
CA GLN A 284 -0.73 -13.08 35.05
C GLN A 284 -0.92 -13.19 36.55
N GLU A 285 -0.31 -14.20 37.20
CA GLU A 285 -0.38 -14.43 38.65
C GLU A 285 0.19 -13.24 39.44
N LEU A 286 1.32 -12.69 38.98
CA LEU A 286 2.07 -11.64 39.68
C LEU A 286 1.68 -10.22 39.22
N GLY A 287 0.76 -10.09 38.26
CA GLY A 287 0.29 -8.79 37.76
C GLY A 287 1.34 -8.00 36.98
N LEU A 288 2.26 -8.67 36.24
CA LEU A 288 3.37 -8.10 35.48
C LEU A 288 3.06 -7.97 33.98
#